data_51eee9c7c2199e54ade626a718bafed8
#
_entry.id   51eee9c7c2199e54ade626a718bafed8
#
_cell.length_a   1.000
_cell.length_b   1.000
_cell.length_c   1.000
_cell.angle_alpha   90.00
_cell.angle_beta   90.00
_cell.angle_gamma   90.00
#
_symmetry.space_group_name_H-M   'P 1'
#
loop_
_entity.id
_entity.type
_entity.pdbx_description
1 polymer ?
#
loop_
_entity_poly.entity_id
_entity_poly.type
_entity_poly.pdbx_seq_one_letter_code
_entity_poly.pdbx_strand_id
1 'polypeptide(L)'
;TRRSSDLQWTWFVPHDIPGLVNLMGGEDAFVGKLDSLFTVSSQLEGEATSADITGLIGQYAHGNEPSHHITHMYNYVNRPWRTQELVDSVLYNQYFNAPDGLSGNEDCGQMSAWYILNSMGFYQVCPGKPVYSIGRPLFEEVTINLPDRKTFVIRTHNNSKTNKYIESVLLNGKPLDVPFFTHDDLVRGGTMEITMSPVPTEWGKQVKN
;
A
#
# COMPACT_ATOMS: atom_id res chain seq x y z
N THR A 1 -29.38 2.58 0.42
CA THR A 1 -28.44 1.80 -0.40
C THR A 1 -27.26 2.68 -0.76
N ARG A 2 -26.11 2.42 -0.15
CA ARG A 2 -24.87 3.15 -0.49
C ARG A 2 -24.35 2.54 -1.79
N ARG A 3 -24.14 3.36 -2.79
CA ARG A 3 -23.50 2.94 -4.04
C ARG A 3 -22.04 2.57 -3.73
N SER A 4 -21.48 1.57 -4.41
CA SER A 4 -20.07 1.16 -4.25
C SER A 4 -19.09 2.32 -4.45
N SER A 5 -19.39 3.22 -5.36
CA SER A 5 -18.64 4.46 -5.58
C SER A 5 -18.56 5.34 -4.32
N ASP A 6 -19.63 5.41 -3.50
CA ASP A 6 -19.64 6.23 -2.28
C ASP A 6 -18.64 5.69 -1.23
N LEU A 7 -18.45 4.36 -1.20
CA LEU A 7 -17.46 3.73 -0.32
C LEU A 7 -16.03 4.06 -0.75
N GLN A 8 -15.74 4.09 -2.04
CA GLN A 8 -14.41 4.45 -2.56
C GLN A 8 -14.09 5.92 -2.28
N TRP A 9 -15.02 6.83 -2.61
CA TRP A 9 -14.83 8.27 -2.42
C TRP A 9 -14.73 8.68 -0.95
N THR A 10 -15.28 7.92 -0.03
CA THR A 10 -15.09 8.14 1.42
C THR A 10 -13.61 8.18 1.81
N TRP A 11 -12.77 7.42 1.12
CA TRP A 11 -11.34 7.28 1.44
C TRP A 11 -10.45 8.22 0.62
N PHE A 12 -11.00 8.95 -0.34
CA PHE A 12 -10.20 9.80 -1.23
C PHE A 12 -9.80 11.12 -0.56
N VAL A 13 -9.08 10.99 0.56
CA VAL A 13 -8.49 12.09 1.34
C VAL A 13 -6.99 11.80 1.57
N PRO A 14 -6.19 11.51 0.51
CA PRO A 14 -4.79 11.14 0.67
C PRO A 14 -3.93 12.29 1.23
N HIS A 15 -4.39 13.52 1.10
CA HIS A 15 -3.70 14.72 1.56
C HIS A 15 -3.78 14.94 3.07
N ASP A 16 -4.79 14.39 3.76
CA ASP A 16 -4.99 14.54 5.21
C ASP A 16 -5.65 13.31 5.85
N ILE A 17 -4.94 12.18 5.85
CA ILE A 17 -5.42 10.95 6.50
C ILE A 17 -5.61 11.15 8.02
N PRO A 18 -4.71 11.81 8.78
CA PRO A 18 -4.95 12.07 10.19
C PRO A 18 -6.22 12.89 10.47
N GLY A 19 -6.51 13.89 9.63
CA GLY A 19 -7.76 14.64 9.71
C GLY A 19 -8.99 13.76 9.45
N LEU A 20 -8.92 12.86 8.48
CA LEU A 20 -9.98 11.88 8.22
C LEU A 20 -10.19 10.93 9.41
N VAL A 21 -9.11 10.43 10.03
CA VAL A 21 -9.17 9.60 11.24
C VAL A 21 -9.90 10.33 12.37
N ASN A 22 -9.54 11.60 12.63
CA ASN A 22 -10.20 12.41 13.65
C ASN A 22 -11.68 12.64 13.34
N LEU A 23 -12.00 12.95 12.08
CA LEU A 23 -13.39 13.18 11.64
C LEU A 23 -14.27 11.92 11.79
N MET A 24 -13.68 10.73 11.65
CA MET A 24 -14.37 9.45 11.83
C MET A 24 -14.52 9.02 13.30
N GLY A 25 -13.96 9.76 14.24
CA GLY A 25 -14.05 9.45 15.67
C GLY A 25 -12.84 8.71 16.24
N GLY A 26 -11.70 8.76 15.56
CA GLY A 26 -10.44 8.17 16.01
C GLY A 26 -10.06 6.87 15.32
N GLU A 27 -8.90 6.32 15.72
CA GLU A 27 -8.27 5.18 15.03
C GLU A 27 -9.16 3.92 14.98
N ASP A 28 -9.81 3.55 16.08
CA ASP A 28 -10.62 2.33 16.14
C ASP A 28 -11.86 2.40 15.24
N ALA A 29 -12.54 3.56 15.22
CA ALA A 29 -13.68 3.81 14.35
C ALA A 29 -13.26 3.82 12.87
N PHE A 30 -12.11 4.45 12.57
CA PHE A 30 -11.52 4.48 11.24
C PHE A 30 -11.17 3.06 10.77
N VAL A 31 -10.43 2.29 11.58
CA VAL A 31 -10.02 0.90 11.27
C VAL A 31 -11.25 0.02 11.06
N GLY A 32 -12.24 0.06 11.96
CA GLY A 32 -13.46 -0.74 11.80
C GLY A 32 -14.21 -0.45 10.51
N LYS A 33 -14.26 0.82 10.08
CA LYS A 33 -14.86 1.20 8.81
C LYS A 33 -13.99 0.81 7.61
N LEU A 34 -12.66 0.92 7.73
CA LEU A 34 -11.73 0.53 6.69
C LEU A 34 -11.71 -0.99 6.49
N ASP A 35 -11.73 -1.78 7.58
CA ASP A 35 -11.84 -3.24 7.51
C ASP A 35 -13.15 -3.66 6.82
N SER A 36 -14.25 -2.97 7.07
CA SER A 36 -15.52 -3.27 6.42
C SER A 36 -15.47 -3.10 4.91
N LEU A 37 -14.66 -2.16 4.38
CA LEU A 37 -14.46 -2.00 2.94
C LEU A 37 -13.94 -3.29 2.29
N PHE A 38 -13.02 -3.99 2.97
CA PHE A 38 -12.38 -5.20 2.44
C PHE A 38 -13.11 -6.51 2.78
N THR A 39 -14.12 -6.47 3.67
CA THR A 39 -14.79 -7.69 4.18
C THR A 39 -16.25 -7.82 3.79
N VAL A 40 -16.91 -6.73 3.39
CA VAL A 40 -18.30 -6.79 2.90
C VAL A 40 -18.39 -7.52 1.56
N SER A 41 -19.61 -7.95 1.19
CA SER A 41 -19.85 -8.63 -0.08
C SER A 41 -19.36 -7.79 -1.27
N SER A 42 -18.72 -8.45 -2.23
CA SER A 42 -18.33 -7.84 -3.51
C SER A 42 -19.50 -7.71 -4.50
N GLN A 43 -20.72 -8.09 -4.13
CA GLN A 43 -21.89 -7.88 -4.97
C GLN A 43 -22.18 -6.39 -5.11
N LEU A 44 -22.24 -5.93 -6.35
CA LEU A 44 -22.60 -4.56 -6.68
C LEU A 44 -24.12 -4.47 -6.77
N GLU A 45 -24.71 -3.53 -6.04
CA GLU A 45 -26.14 -3.21 -6.11
C GLU A 45 -26.34 -1.92 -6.91
N GLY A 46 -27.29 -1.92 -7.85
CA GLY A 46 -27.67 -0.76 -8.64
C GLY A 46 -28.03 -1.10 -10.08
N GLU A 47 -28.73 -0.20 -10.75
CA GLU A 47 -29.19 -0.38 -12.13
C GLU A 47 -28.06 -0.21 -13.17
N ALA A 48 -26.96 0.43 -12.80
CA ALA A 48 -25.76 0.57 -13.63
C ALA A 48 -24.49 0.42 -12.76
N THR A 49 -23.69 -0.59 -13.08
CA THR A 49 -22.34 -0.72 -12.54
C THR A 49 -21.38 0.05 -13.43
N SER A 50 -20.45 0.84 -12.83
CA SER A 50 -19.38 1.46 -13.59
C SER A 50 -18.42 0.39 -14.12
N ALA A 51 -17.96 0.53 -15.35
CA ALA A 51 -16.96 -0.36 -15.95
C ALA A 51 -15.61 -0.33 -15.19
N ASP A 52 -15.36 0.73 -14.44
CA ASP A 52 -14.11 0.92 -13.68
C ASP A 52 -14.12 0.21 -12.32
N ILE A 53 -15.27 -0.33 -11.89
CA ILE A 53 -15.38 -1.08 -10.63
C ILE A 53 -15.00 -2.53 -10.89
N THR A 54 -13.70 -2.79 -10.93
CA THR A 54 -13.09 -4.10 -11.18
C THR A 54 -12.04 -4.42 -10.12
N GLY A 55 -11.54 -5.66 -10.08
CA GLY A 55 -10.51 -6.06 -9.12
C GLY A 55 -10.98 -5.97 -7.68
N LEU A 56 -12.19 -6.46 -7.38
CA LEU A 56 -12.83 -6.30 -6.08
C LEU A 56 -12.21 -7.20 -5.01
N ILE A 57 -11.94 -6.57 -3.84
CA ILE A 57 -11.70 -7.23 -2.56
C ILE A 57 -12.72 -6.60 -1.58
N GLY A 58 -13.81 -7.30 -1.28
CA GLY A 58 -14.97 -6.65 -0.68
C GLY A 58 -15.52 -5.57 -1.60
N GLN A 59 -15.57 -4.34 -1.14
CA GLN A 59 -15.94 -3.16 -1.94
C GLN A 59 -14.72 -2.28 -2.31
N TYR A 60 -13.50 -2.72 -2.00
CA TYR A 60 -12.29 -2.12 -2.54
C TYR A 60 -12.15 -2.51 -4.01
N ALA A 61 -12.09 -1.54 -4.91
CA ALA A 61 -11.98 -1.76 -6.34
C ALA A 61 -10.59 -1.37 -6.83
N HIS A 62 -9.71 -2.36 -7.02
CA HIS A 62 -8.33 -2.08 -7.42
C HIS A 62 -8.22 -1.51 -8.82
N GLY A 63 -9.12 -1.86 -9.72
CA GLY A 63 -9.15 -1.36 -11.09
C GLY A 63 -9.53 0.13 -11.23
N ASN A 64 -9.69 0.86 -10.11
CA ASN A 64 -10.02 2.29 -10.12
C ASN A 64 -9.05 3.06 -9.21
N GLU A 65 -8.36 4.07 -9.73
CA GLU A 65 -7.26 4.81 -9.10
C GLU A 65 -7.60 5.48 -7.76
N PRO A 66 -8.82 5.97 -7.50
CA PRO A 66 -9.19 6.48 -6.18
C PRO A 66 -9.01 5.46 -5.05
N SER A 67 -8.85 4.17 -5.38
CA SER A 67 -8.61 3.10 -4.40
C SER A 67 -7.13 2.85 -4.11
N HIS A 68 -6.21 3.28 -4.97
CA HIS A 68 -4.82 2.82 -4.97
C HIS A 68 -4.03 3.13 -3.70
N HIS A 69 -4.37 4.19 -2.97
CA HIS A 69 -3.73 4.56 -1.70
C HIS A 69 -4.34 3.86 -0.49
N ILE A 70 -5.53 3.27 -0.61
CA ILE A 70 -6.35 2.81 0.53
C ILE A 70 -5.66 1.68 1.30
N THR A 71 -5.00 0.73 0.61
CA THR A 71 -4.26 -0.36 1.25
C THR A 71 -3.16 0.13 2.19
N HIS A 72 -2.62 1.33 1.94
CA HIS A 72 -1.57 1.95 2.74
C HIS A 72 -2.08 2.80 3.90
N MET A 73 -3.38 3.04 4.01
CA MET A 73 -3.95 3.84 5.10
C MET A 73 -3.75 3.24 6.48
N TYR A 74 -3.60 1.93 6.57
CA TYR A 74 -3.33 1.24 7.83
C TYR A 74 -1.99 1.61 8.47
N ASN A 75 -1.01 2.07 7.67
CA ASN A 75 0.25 2.59 8.18
C ASN A 75 0.06 3.87 9.03
N TYR A 76 -0.98 4.64 8.78
CA TYR A 76 -1.30 5.87 9.51
C TYR A 76 -2.05 5.65 10.84
N VAL A 77 -2.51 4.41 11.07
CA VAL A 77 -3.31 4.04 12.24
C VAL A 77 -2.74 2.84 13.00
N ASN A 78 -1.41 2.74 13.04
CA ASN A 78 -0.68 1.74 13.81
C ASN A 78 -1.02 0.27 13.48
N ARG A 79 -1.35 -0.01 12.21
CA ARG A 79 -1.65 -1.37 11.71
C ARG A 79 -0.82 -1.70 10.45
N PRO A 80 0.53 -1.51 10.45
CA PRO A 80 1.34 -1.68 9.24
C PRO A 80 1.27 -3.11 8.67
N TRP A 81 1.13 -4.12 9.53
CA TRP A 81 0.92 -5.49 9.12
C TRP A 81 -0.31 -5.68 8.22
N ARG A 82 -1.36 -4.87 8.42
CA ARG A 82 -2.56 -4.94 7.58
C ARG A 82 -2.32 -4.35 6.19
N THR A 83 -1.53 -3.29 6.07
CA THR A 83 -1.02 -2.80 4.77
C THR A 83 -0.28 -3.92 4.04
N GLN A 84 0.62 -4.63 4.71
CA GLN A 84 1.41 -5.70 4.10
C GLN A 84 0.54 -6.85 3.60
N GLU A 85 -0.48 -7.27 4.34
CA GLU A 85 -1.45 -8.28 3.93
C GLU A 85 -2.24 -7.89 2.68
N LEU A 86 -2.75 -6.67 2.66
CA LEU A 86 -3.59 -6.19 1.56
C LEU A 86 -2.78 -5.95 0.30
N VAL A 87 -1.59 -5.35 0.43
CA VAL A 87 -0.66 -5.19 -0.69
C VAL A 87 -0.26 -6.55 -1.27
N ASP A 88 0.10 -7.53 -0.41
CA ASP A 88 0.38 -8.91 -0.83
C ASP A 88 -0.79 -9.52 -1.61
N SER A 89 -2.01 -9.38 -1.07
CA SER A 89 -3.23 -9.89 -1.70
C SER A 89 -3.47 -9.28 -3.08
N VAL A 90 -3.31 -7.96 -3.22
CA VAL A 90 -3.48 -7.27 -4.50
C VAL A 90 -2.41 -7.71 -5.50
N LEU A 91 -1.14 -7.71 -5.09
CA LEU A 91 -0.01 -8.08 -5.97
C LEU A 91 -0.15 -9.49 -6.55
N TYR A 92 -0.65 -10.45 -5.78
CA TYR A 92 -0.79 -11.83 -6.22
C TYR A 92 -2.13 -12.19 -6.88
N ASN A 93 -3.19 -11.43 -6.64
CA ASN A 93 -4.53 -11.80 -7.09
C ASN A 93 -5.12 -10.86 -8.14
N GLN A 94 -4.51 -9.68 -8.37
CA GLN A 94 -5.05 -8.67 -9.28
C GLN A 94 -4.14 -8.41 -10.49
N TYR A 95 -2.97 -9.07 -10.54
CA TYR A 95 -2.01 -8.97 -11.63
C TYR A 95 -1.57 -10.35 -12.08
N PHE A 96 -1.55 -10.59 -13.40
CA PHE A 96 -1.22 -11.87 -13.99
C PHE A 96 -0.24 -11.69 -15.14
N ASN A 97 0.61 -12.69 -15.38
CA ASN A 97 1.53 -12.71 -16.52
C ASN A 97 0.78 -13.11 -17.80
N ALA A 98 -0.06 -12.21 -18.31
CA ALA A 98 -0.85 -12.37 -19.52
C ALA A 98 -1.06 -10.99 -20.18
N PRO A 99 -1.38 -10.92 -21.49
CA PRO A 99 -1.66 -9.66 -22.18
C PRO A 99 -2.79 -8.84 -21.56
N ASP A 100 -3.77 -9.51 -20.96
CA ASP A 100 -4.92 -8.95 -20.23
C ASP A 100 -4.77 -9.09 -18.71
N GLY A 101 -3.55 -9.08 -18.21
CA GLY A 101 -3.20 -9.39 -16.83
C GLY A 101 -3.46 -8.30 -15.81
N LEU A 102 -4.24 -7.26 -16.13
CA LEU A 102 -4.62 -6.17 -15.23
C LEU A 102 -6.10 -6.29 -14.83
N SER A 103 -6.42 -5.87 -13.60
CA SER A 103 -7.80 -5.83 -13.11
C SER A 103 -8.52 -4.56 -13.53
N GLY A 104 -8.65 -4.28 -14.81
CA GLY A 104 -9.26 -3.08 -15.35
C GLY A 104 -8.40 -2.45 -16.44
N ASN A 105 -8.61 -1.17 -16.71
CA ASN A 105 -7.83 -0.43 -17.68
C ASN A 105 -6.45 -0.09 -17.13
N GLU A 106 -5.48 0.15 -18.02
CA GLU A 106 -4.11 0.55 -17.65
C GLU A 106 -4.06 2.00 -17.12
N ASP A 107 -4.93 2.85 -17.62
CA ASP A 107 -5.11 4.26 -17.28
C ASP A 107 -3.80 5.06 -17.30
N CYS A 108 -3.23 5.16 -18.49
CA CYS A 108 -1.99 5.89 -18.77
C CYS A 108 -0.79 5.42 -17.95
N GLY A 109 -0.74 4.14 -17.59
CA GLY A 109 0.37 3.55 -16.85
C GLY A 109 0.20 3.54 -15.33
N GLN A 110 -0.94 3.99 -14.79
CA GLN A 110 -1.17 4.04 -13.35
C GLN A 110 -1.23 2.65 -12.72
N MET A 111 -1.86 1.67 -13.38
CA MET A 111 -1.94 0.30 -12.87
C MET A 111 -0.56 -0.37 -12.83
N SER A 112 0.23 -0.24 -13.89
CA SER A 112 1.61 -0.74 -13.94
C SER A 112 2.51 -0.03 -12.93
N ALA A 113 2.38 1.29 -12.78
CA ALA A 113 3.14 2.06 -11.81
C ALA A 113 2.81 1.61 -10.37
N TRP A 114 1.53 1.36 -10.06
CA TRP A 114 1.13 0.83 -8.76
C TRP A 114 1.79 -0.53 -8.47
N TYR A 115 1.73 -1.45 -9.46
CA TYR A 115 2.35 -2.76 -9.33
C TYR A 115 3.86 -2.67 -9.11
N ILE A 116 4.56 -1.88 -9.94
CA ILE A 116 6.02 -1.73 -9.86
C ILE A 116 6.44 -1.15 -8.52
N LEU A 117 5.84 -0.04 -8.08
CA LEU A 117 6.19 0.62 -6.81
C LEU A 117 5.93 -0.30 -5.61
N ASN A 118 4.76 -0.94 -5.56
CA ASN A 118 4.44 -1.87 -4.48
C ASN A 118 5.31 -3.13 -4.51
N SER A 119 5.66 -3.64 -5.69
CA SER A 119 6.60 -4.77 -5.82
C SER A 119 7.99 -4.43 -5.32
N MET A 120 8.43 -3.16 -5.43
CA MET A 120 9.66 -2.66 -4.82
C MET A 120 9.53 -2.50 -3.29
N GLY A 121 8.32 -2.48 -2.74
CA GLY A 121 8.06 -2.43 -1.32
C GLY A 121 7.60 -1.06 -0.79
N PHE A 122 7.22 -0.12 -1.64
CA PHE A 122 6.71 1.19 -1.19
C PHE A 122 5.71 1.80 -2.16
N TYR A 123 4.95 2.78 -1.70
CA TYR A 123 4.00 3.53 -2.52
C TYR A 123 3.85 4.98 -2.06
N GLN A 124 3.62 5.88 -3.01
CA GLN A 124 3.34 7.29 -2.73
C GLN A 124 1.84 7.48 -2.48
N VAL A 125 1.43 7.59 -1.21
CA VAL A 125 0.02 7.73 -0.82
C VAL A 125 -0.58 9.06 -1.26
N CYS A 126 0.16 10.14 -1.12
CA CYS A 126 -0.27 11.48 -1.48
C CYS A 126 0.67 12.08 -2.53
N PRO A 127 0.24 12.20 -3.81
CA PRO A 127 1.00 12.93 -4.82
C PRO A 127 1.30 14.36 -4.34
N GLY A 128 2.55 14.81 -4.53
CA GLY A 128 3.02 16.11 -4.07
C GLY A 128 3.57 16.15 -2.63
N LYS A 129 3.35 15.12 -1.80
CA LYS A 129 4.09 14.95 -0.54
C LYS A 129 5.30 14.04 -0.77
N PRO A 130 6.52 14.47 -0.43
CA PRO A 130 7.75 13.70 -0.69
C PRO A 130 7.96 12.59 0.35
N VAL A 131 6.94 11.76 0.59
CA VAL A 131 6.93 10.67 1.57
C VAL A 131 6.38 9.41 0.94
N TYR A 132 7.05 8.31 1.16
CA TYR A 132 6.64 6.98 0.73
C TYR A 132 6.20 6.14 1.92
N SER A 133 5.14 5.38 1.73
CA SER A 133 4.62 4.39 2.67
C SER A 133 5.20 3.02 2.33
N ILE A 134 5.79 2.34 3.32
CA ILE A 134 6.39 1.00 3.14
C ILE A 134 5.29 -0.05 3.20
N GLY A 135 5.29 -0.92 2.17
CA GLY A 135 4.38 -2.05 2.05
C GLY A 135 5.14 -3.38 2.03
N ARG A 136 4.63 -4.36 1.29
CA ARG A 136 5.19 -5.71 1.17
C ARG A 136 6.04 -5.80 -0.11
N PRO A 137 7.39 -5.89 -0.03
CA PRO A 137 8.25 -6.07 -1.19
C PRO A 137 8.12 -7.49 -1.78
N LEU A 138 8.15 -7.62 -3.12
CA LEU A 138 8.15 -8.92 -3.79
C LEU A 138 9.54 -9.48 -4.05
N PHE A 139 10.51 -8.63 -4.30
CA PHE A 139 11.84 -9.02 -4.76
C PHE A 139 12.84 -9.13 -3.60
N GLU A 140 13.84 -10.00 -3.78
CA GLU A 140 14.96 -10.12 -2.85
C GLU A 140 15.88 -8.89 -2.92
N GLU A 141 16.06 -8.34 -4.11
CA GLU A 141 16.84 -7.12 -4.31
C GLU A 141 16.22 -6.27 -5.43
N VAL A 142 16.19 -4.97 -5.20
CA VAL A 142 15.85 -3.95 -6.19
C VAL A 142 16.92 -2.88 -6.18
N THR A 143 17.45 -2.52 -7.37
CA THR A 143 18.36 -1.41 -7.51
C THR A 143 17.70 -0.30 -8.33
N ILE A 144 17.54 0.86 -7.72
CA ILE A 144 17.07 2.08 -8.37
C ILE A 144 18.29 2.93 -8.76
N ASN A 145 18.49 3.08 -10.06
CA ASN A 145 19.55 3.93 -10.58
C ASN A 145 19.12 5.40 -10.53
N LEU A 146 19.95 6.21 -9.92
CA LEU A 146 19.72 7.63 -9.69
C LEU A 146 20.71 8.48 -10.52
N PRO A 147 20.46 9.78 -10.70
CA PRO A 147 21.45 10.69 -11.28
C PRO A 147 22.80 10.61 -10.55
N ASP A 148 23.85 11.11 -11.20
CA ASP A 148 25.23 11.16 -10.68
C ASP A 148 25.81 9.78 -10.28
N ARG A 149 25.37 8.71 -10.97
CA ARG A 149 25.80 7.33 -10.73
C ARG A 149 25.50 6.83 -9.30
N LYS A 150 24.57 7.45 -8.61
CA LYS A 150 24.08 6.95 -7.33
C LYS A 150 23.11 5.79 -7.55
N THR A 151 22.94 4.99 -6.52
CA THR A 151 21.93 3.94 -6.46
C THR A 151 21.23 3.95 -5.11
N PHE A 152 19.95 3.58 -5.12
CA PHE A 152 19.22 3.20 -3.91
C PHE A 152 18.87 1.73 -4.03
N VAL A 153 19.35 0.91 -3.09
CA VAL A 153 19.20 -0.55 -3.14
C VAL A 153 18.27 -0.99 -2.01
N ILE A 154 17.22 -1.70 -2.36
CA ILE A 154 16.31 -2.33 -1.40
C ILE A 154 16.67 -3.82 -1.36
N ARG A 155 17.01 -4.35 -0.19
CA ARG A 155 17.28 -5.78 0.05
C ARG A 155 16.29 -6.35 1.03
N THR A 156 15.76 -7.53 0.71
CA THR A 156 14.85 -8.24 1.60
C THR A 156 15.48 -9.54 2.07
N HIS A 157 15.41 -9.79 3.35
CA HIS A 157 15.88 -11.00 4.00
C HIS A 157 14.70 -11.86 4.42
N ASN A 158 14.80 -13.17 4.22
CA ASN A 158 13.73 -14.14 4.51
C ASN A 158 12.43 -13.91 3.71
N ASN A 159 12.49 -13.27 2.57
CA ASN A 159 11.30 -12.99 1.74
C ASN A 159 10.76 -14.27 1.11
N SER A 160 9.46 -14.51 1.26
CA SER A 160 8.77 -15.65 0.65
C SER A 160 7.25 -15.39 0.58
N LYS A 161 6.48 -16.29 -0.02
CA LYS A 161 5.01 -16.21 0.00
C LYS A 161 4.41 -16.28 1.41
N THR A 162 5.08 -16.96 2.33
CA THR A 162 4.64 -17.08 3.73
C THR A 162 5.16 -15.96 4.61
N ASN A 163 6.37 -15.47 4.34
CA ASN A 163 7.00 -14.40 5.10
C ASN A 163 6.66 -13.05 4.46
N LYS A 164 5.47 -12.56 4.72
CA LYS A 164 4.93 -11.34 4.13
C LYS A 164 4.90 -10.14 5.06
N TYR A 165 5.20 -10.35 6.34
CA TYR A 165 5.23 -9.29 7.33
C TYR A 165 6.65 -8.77 7.52
N ILE A 166 6.78 -7.49 7.80
CA ILE A 166 8.07 -6.86 8.07
C ILE A 166 8.39 -7.01 9.56
N GLU A 167 9.56 -7.56 9.85
CA GLU A 167 10.10 -7.69 11.20
C GLU A 167 10.92 -6.46 11.59
N SER A 168 11.76 -5.98 10.65
CA SER A 168 12.60 -4.81 10.87
C SER A 168 12.99 -4.16 9.55
N VAL A 169 13.30 -2.86 9.60
CA VAL A 169 13.86 -2.12 8.48
C VAL A 169 15.09 -1.34 8.95
N LEU A 170 16.17 -1.41 8.17
CA LEU A 170 17.33 -0.54 8.31
C LEU A 170 17.42 0.39 7.08
N LEU A 171 17.49 1.67 7.31
CA LEU A 171 17.77 2.66 6.28
C LEU A 171 19.19 3.20 6.47
N ASN A 172 20.07 2.91 5.51
CA ASN A 172 21.49 3.23 5.60
C ASN A 172 22.14 2.76 6.91
N GLY A 173 21.83 1.52 7.31
CA GLY A 173 22.34 0.87 8.53
C GLY A 173 21.72 1.37 9.84
N LYS A 174 20.74 2.27 9.81
CA LYS A 174 20.04 2.77 11.00
C LYS A 174 18.63 2.18 11.06
N PRO A 175 18.13 1.78 12.25
CA PRO A 175 16.75 1.35 12.41
C PRO A 175 15.75 2.41 11.92
N LEU A 176 14.78 1.93 11.15
CA LEU A 176 13.63 2.72 10.70
C LEU A 176 12.38 2.08 11.32
N ASP A 177 11.91 2.66 12.42
CA ASP A 177 10.82 2.10 13.23
C ASP A 177 9.44 2.66 12.85
N VAL A 178 9.38 3.46 11.77
CA VAL A 178 8.14 3.99 11.21
C VAL A 178 7.92 3.46 9.79
N PRO A 179 6.68 3.24 9.35
CA PRO A 179 6.43 2.67 8.03
C PRO A 179 6.48 3.72 6.90
N PHE A 180 7.38 4.69 7.03
CA PHE A 180 7.54 5.79 6.08
C PHE A 180 9.00 6.16 5.90
N PHE A 181 9.38 6.57 4.68
CA PHE A 181 10.66 7.21 4.38
C PHE A 181 10.45 8.34 3.37
N THR A 182 11.43 9.24 3.23
CA THR A 182 11.28 10.44 2.42
C THR A 182 11.85 10.27 1.01
N HIS A 183 11.40 11.11 0.08
CA HIS A 183 12.00 11.20 -1.25
C HIS A 183 13.48 11.60 -1.17
N ASP A 184 13.85 12.47 -0.22
CA ASP A 184 15.26 12.84 0.01
C ASP A 184 16.13 11.65 0.43
N ASP A 185 15.57 10.71 1.21
CA ASP A 185 16.27 9.47 1.57
C ASP A 185 16.53 8.61 0.32
N LEU A 186 15.55 8.53 -0.58
CA LEU A 186 15.68 7.78 -1.83
C LEU A 186 16.74 8.43 -2.76
N VAL A 187 16.61 9.74 -3.06
CA VAL A 187 17.50 10.39 -4.04
C VAL A 187 18.91 10.64 -3.52
N ARG A 188 19.11 10.61 -2.20
CA ARG A 188 20.45 10.60 -1.61
C ARG A 188 21.22 9.35 -2.00
N GLY A 189 20.51 8.26 -2.27
CA GLY A 189 21.08 6.95 -2.50
C GLY A 189 21.39 6.21 -1.20
N GLY A 190 21.83 4.96 -1.33
CA GLY A 190 22.17 4.10 -0.18
C GLY A 190 21.39 2.80 -0.17
N THR A 191 21.08 2.28 1.02
CA THR A 191 20.43 0.96 1.17
C THR A 191 19.24 1.01 2.10
N MET A 192 18.20 0.23 1.77
CA MET A 192 17.12 -0.15 2.67
C MET A 192 17.14 -1.67 2.80
N GLU A 193 17.35 -2.16 4.03
CA GLU A 193 17.32 -3.59 4.31
C GLU A 193 16.06 -3.94 5.09
N ILE A 194 15.29 -4.91 4.61
CA ILE A 194 14.00 -5.30 5.16
C ILE A 194 14.06 -6.77 5.55
N THR A 195 13.88 -7.08 6.82
CA THR A 195 13.75 -8.47 7.30
C THR A 195 12.28 -8.85 7.37
N MET A 196 11.93 -10.01 6.79
CA MET A 196 10.56 -10.49 6.69
C MET A 196 10.26 -11.60 7.71
N SER A 197 9.01 -11.69 8.16
CA SER A 197 8.46 -12.61 9.15
C SER A 197 7.21 -13.33 8.60
N PRO A 198 6.96 -14.58 9.04
CA PRO A 198 5.72 -15.30 8.71
C PRO A 198 4.49 -14.84 9.51
N VAL A 199 4.68 -14.05 10.56
CA VAL A 199 3.62 -13.57 11.47
C VAL A 199 3.66 -12.05 11.59
N PRO A 200 2.52 -11.40 11.86
CA PRO A 200 2.47 -9.97 12.16
C PRO A 200 3.43 -9.60 13.29
N THR A 201 4.07 -8.45 13.17
CA THR A 201 5.06 -7.94 14.12
C THR A 201 4.64 -6.59 14.70
N GLU A 202 5.44 -6.07 15.62
CA GLU A 202 5.24 -4.73 16.18
C GLU A 202 5.93 -3.62 15.36
N TRP A 203 6.70 -3.99 14.31
CA TRP A 203 7.39 -3.00 13.48
C TRP A 203 6.43 -1.98 12.88
N GLY A 204 6.86 -0.72 12.89
CA GLY A 204 6.13 0.40 12.30
C GLY A 204 4.94 0.89 13.14
N LYS A 205 4.68 0.30 14.31
CA LYS A 205 3.73 0.85 15.27
C LYS A 205 4.39 2.01 16.01
N GLN A 206 3.75 3.16 15.97
CA GLN A 206 4.19 4.29 16.79
C GLN A 206 3.78 4.04 18.24
N VAL A 207 4.74 4.05 19.14
CA VAL A 207 4.44 4.01 20.58
C VAL A 207 3.75 5.33 20.93
N LYS A 208 2.49 5.26 21.32
CA LYS A 208 1.81 6.42 21.91
C LYS A 208 2.44 6.66 23.28
N ASN A 209 3.28 7.71 23.42
CA ASN A 209 3.71 8.24 24.70
C ASN A 209 2.57 8.96 25.41
#